data_a0e08c842bd7e993d48314bee1e53248
#
_entry.id   a0e08c842bd7e993d48314bee1e53248
#
_cell.length_a   1.000
_cell.length_b   1.000
_cell.length_c   1.000
_cell.angle_alpha   90.00
_cell.angle_beta   90.00
_cell.angle_gamma   90.00
#
_symmetry.space_group_name_H-M   'P 1'
#
loop_
_entity.id
_entity.type
_entity.pdbx_description
1 polymer ?
#
loop_
_entity_poly.entity_id
_entity_poly.type
_entity_poly.pdbx_seq_one_letter_code
_entity_poly.pdbx_strand_id
1 'polypeptide(L)'
;MPVLASVPVLAKRVLLAVLTVVGVVLLVLGVWFTAHLGLSGTATFTTKPAAGSVVVLEPSVLNRVDEPVTVTARAGGGARLWAGLATPSDADAIVVAAARTTVTGAQVSGWRLTTTSTGSGEAPPLGSADLWHATKAGTGTVRVTVHQADAPESLVIATADGAPATLSSLTLTVHRSTWVFQSLLGALVGLIAVAAGIAGLWQLRRRPARSPGAEPHGDRHTEGVAA
;
A
#
# COMPACT_ATOMS: atom_id res chain seq x y z
N MET A 1 38.84 22.05 21.26
CA MET A 1 38.68 22.17 19.80
C MET A 1 38.28 20.78 19.27
N PRO A 2 37.09 20.58 18.70
CA PRO A 2 36.70 19.29 18.19
C PRO A 2 37.47 19.03 16.88
N VAL A 3 38.22 17.95 16.85
CA VAL A 3 38.86 17.42 15.62
C VAL A 3 37.76 16.91 14.71
N LEU A 4 37.37 17.67 13.70
CA LEU A 4 36.53 17.22 12.61
C LEU A 4 37.33 16.16 11.82
N ALA A 5 37.09 14.90 12.17
CA ALA A 5 37.66 13.76 11.47
C ALA A 5 37.33 13.87 9.98
N SER A 6 38.35 14.01 9.13
CA SER A 6 38.19 14.08 7.68
C SER A 6 37.70 12.74 7.17
N VAL A 7 36.41 12.65 6.84
CA VAL A 7 35.82 11.46 6.21
C VAL A 7 36.57 11.18 4.91
N PRO A 8 37.13 9.99 4.70
CA PRO A 8 37.91 9.66 3.50
C PRO A 8 37.04 9.82 2.23
N VAL A 9 37.64 10.26 1.14
CA VAL A 9 36.92 10.54 -0.13
C VAL A 9 36.10 9.34 -0.61
N LEU A 10 36.58 8.13 -0.35
CA LEU A 10 35.87 6.89 -0.67
C LEU A 10 34.54 6.80 0.10
N ALA A 11 34.56 7.06 1.42
CA ALA A 11 33.35 7.02 2.23
C ALA A 11 32.30 8.06 1.78
N LYS A 12 32.73 9.27 1.36
CA LYS A 12 31.84 10.28 0.78
C LYS A 12 31.22 9.82 -0.53
N ARG A 13 31.99 9.17 -1.41
CA ARG A 13 31.45 8.61 -2.66
C ARG A 13 30.43 7.52 -2.40
N VAL A 14 30.71 6.60 -1.48
CA VAL A 14 29.79 5.53 -1.10
C VAL A 14 28.50 6.11 -0.51
N LEU A 15 28.61 7.08 0.40
CA LEU A 15 27.45 7.73 1.00
C LEU A 15 26.56 8.40 -0.06
N LEU A 16 27.14 9.16 -1.00
CA LEU A 16 26.41 9.81 -2.07
C LEU A 16 25.76 8.80 -3.04
N ALA A 17 26.44 7.70 -3.33
CA ALA A 17 25.89 6.63 -4.14
C ALA A 17 24.66 5.96 -3.45
N VAL A 18 24.81 5.65 -2.16
CA VAL A 18 23.70 5.11 -1.35
C VAL A 18 22.53 6.10 -1.30
N LEU A 19 22.82 7.38 -1.06
CA LEU A 19 21.79 8.44 -1.06
C LEU A 19 21.03 8.49 -2.39
N THR A 20 21.75 8.38 -3.51
CA THR A 20 21.14 8.38 -4.85
C THR A 20 20.25 7.14 -5.03
N VAL A 21 20.72 5.95 -4.66
CA VAL A 21 19.93 4.71 -4.79
C VAL A 21 18.67 4.77 -3.93
N VAL A 22 18.79 5.16 -2.67
CA VAL A 22 17.64 5.33 -1.77
C VAL A 22 16.67 6.37 -2.32
N GLY A 23 17.18 7.49 -2.84
CA GLY A 23 16.38 8.53 -3.48
C GLY A 23 15.59 8.00 -4.68
N VAL A 24 16.23 7.20 -5.54
CA VAL A 24 15.54 6.56 -6.69
C VAL A 24 14.44 5.62 -6.23
N VAL A 25 14.70 4.79 -5.21
CA VAL A 25 13.68 3.87 -4.65
C VAL A 25 12.48 4.65 -4.11
N LEU A 26 12.71 5.69 -3.30
CA LEU A 26 11.65 6.52 -2.75
C LEU A 26 10.85 7.25 -3.86
N LEU A 27 11.53 7.76 -4.87
CA LEU A 27 10.88 8.43 -6.00
C LEU A 27 9.98 7.45 -6.78
N VAL A 28 10.51 6.28 -7.12
CA VAL A 28 9.75 5.24 -7.86
C VAL A 28 8.55 4.77 -7.06
N LEU A 29 8.72 4.47 -5.78
CA LEU A 29 7.62 4.06 -4.90
C LEU A 29 6.59 5.17 -4.74
N GLY A 30 7.02 6.41 -4.49
CA GLY A 30 6.11 7.54 -4.35
C GLY A 30 5.27 7.79 -5.60
N VAL A 31 5.89 7.77 -6.78
CA VAL A 31 5.18 7.90 -8.07
C VAL A 31 4.24 6.72 -8.30
N TRP A 32 4.69 5.49 -8.03
CA TRP A 32 3.86 4.29 -8.21
C TRP A 32 2.61 4.31 -7.33
N PHE A 33 2.76 4.66 -6.04
CA PHE A 33 1.62 4.79 -5.14
C PHE A 33 0.67 5.91 -5.58
N THR A 34 1.20 7.08 -5.96
CA THR A 34 0.37 8.19 -6.46
C THR A 34 -0.42 7.81 -7.70
N ALA A 35 0.17 7.06 -8.62
CA ALA A 35 -0.50 6.58 -9.82
C ALA A 35 -1.65 5.59 -9.53
N HIS A 36 -1.50 4.76 -8.48
CA HIS A 36 -2.51 3.75 -8.12
C HIS A 36 -3.60 4.27 -7.15
N LEU A 37 -3.24 5.15 -6.23
CA LEU A 37 -4.20 5.76 -5.29
C LEU A 37 -5.01 6.90 -5.92
N GLY A 38 -4.55 7.44 -7.03
CA GLY A 38 -5.09 8.65 -7.62
C GLY A 38 -4.94 9.85 -6.67
N LEU A 39 -5.42 11.02 -7.09
CA LEU A 39 -5.40 12.23 -6.26
C LEU A 39 -6.43 12.21 -5.11
N SER A 40 -7.33 11.23 -5.10
CA SER A 40 -8.33 11.05 -4.04
C SER A 40 -7.83 10.21 -2.86
N GLY A 41 -6.70 9.50 -2.97
CA GLY A 41 -6.21 8.60 -1.94
C GLY A 41 -7.08 7.36 -1.75
N THR A 42 -7.65 6.86 -2.84
CA THR A 42 -8.56 5.72 -2.82
C THR A 42 -7.84 4.44 -3.25
N ALA A 43 -7.71 3.50 -2.31
CA ALA A 43 -7.22 2.16 -2.59
C ALA A 43 -8.39 1.24 -2.95
N THR A 44 -8.29 0.55 -4.09
CA THR A 44 -9.35 -0.35 -4.57
C THR A 44 -8.76 -1.74 -4.82
N PHE A 45 -9.28 -2.73 -4.12
CA PHE A 45 -8.87 -4.13 -4.26
C PHE A 45 -10.03 -4.93 -4.86
N THR A 46 -9.74 -5.80 -5.82
CA THR A 46 -10.76 -6.58 -6.50
C THR A 46 -10.46 -8.07 -6.47
N THR A 47 -11.51 -8.88 -6.52
CA THR A 47 -11.43 -10.32 -6.77
C THR A 47 -12.71 -10.81 -7.44
N LYS A 48 -12.65 -12.02 -7.99
CA LYS A 48 -13.83 -12.76 -8.46
C LYS A 48 -13.98 -13.99 -7.57
N PRO A 49 -14.98 -14.03 -6.68
CA PRO A 49 -15.23 -15.19 -5.85
C PRO A 49 -15.60 -16.44 -6.65
N ALA A 50 -15.49 -17.61 -6.04
CA ALA A 50 -15.94 -18.85 -6.66
C ALA A 50 -17.45 -18.79 -6.94
N ALA A 51 -17.87 -19.34 -8.06
CA ALA A 51 -19.28 -19.37 -8.43
C ALA A 51 -20.10 -20.19 -7.43
N GLY A 52 -21.28 -19.69 -7.08
CA GLY A 52 -22.20 -20.37 -6.18
C GLY A 52 -21.79 -20.37 -4.70
N SER A 53 -20.74 -19.66 -4.31
CA SER A 53 -20.28 -19.60 -2.92
C SER A 53 -20.84 -18.37 -2.19
N VAL A 54 -21.08 -18.54 -0.90
CA VAL A 54 -21.23 -17.42 0.04
C VAL A 54 -19.89 -16.73 0.19
N VAL A 55 -19.86 -15.41 0.19
CA VAL A 55 -18.63 -14.66 0.41
C VAL A 55 -18.60 -14.12 1.84
N VAL A 56 -17.50 -14.41 2.55
CA VAL A 56 -17.26 -13.93 3.91
C VAL A 56 -16.03 -13.04 3.89
N LEU A 57 -16.15 -11.82 4.39
CA LEU A 57 -15.02 -10.94 4.61
C LEU A 57 -14.72 -10.92 6.12
N GLU A 58 -13.49 -11.30 6.46
CA GLU A 58 -13.03 -11.34 7.85
C GLU A 58 -12.79 -9.93 8.42
N PRO A 59 -12.87 -9.78 9.75
CA PRO A 59 -12.53 -8.51 10.42
C PRO A 59 -11.10 -8.04 10.10
N SER A 60 -10.17 -8.97 9.94
CA SER A 60 -8.78 -8.70 9.57
C SER A 60 -8.63 -7.93 8.26
N VAL A 61 -9.62 -8.03 7.37
CA VAL A 61 -9.69 -7.33 6.09
C VAL A 61 -10.46 -6.01 6.24
N LEU A 62 -11.59 -6.04 6.96
CA LEU A 62 -12.49 -4.91 7.14
C LEU A 62 -11.91 -3.85 8.10
N ASN A 63 -11.10 -4.27 9.08
CA ASN A 63 -10.48 -3.40 10.09
C ASN A 63 -8.95 -3.23 9.88
N ARG A 64 -8.47 -3.43 8.65
CA ARG A 64 -7.03 -3.34 8.38
C ARG A 64 -6.49 -1.93 8.45
N VAL A 65 -7.30 -0.95 8.24
CA VAL A 65 -7.04 0.49 8.35
C VAL A 65 -8.13 1.11 9.21
N ASP A 66 -7.75 2.07 10.01
CA ASP A 66 -8.67 2.84 10.86
C ASP A 66 -9.45 3.86 10.02
N GLU A 67 -10.20 3.34 9.03
CA GLU A 67 -10.99 4.11 8.07
C GLU A 67 -12.19 3.26 7.60
N PRO A 68 -13.31 3.88 7.25
CA PRO A 68 -14.46 3.17 6.70
C PRO A 68 -14.11 2.40 5.42
N VAL A 69 -14.54 1.14 5.37
CA VAL A 69 -14.33 0.27 4.22
C VAL A 69 -15.63 0.12 3.45
N THR A 70 -15.61 0.44 2.17
CA THR A 70 -16.76 0.19 1.29
C THR A 70 -16.56 -1.10 0.50
N VAL A 71 -17.46 -2.05 0.72
CA VAL A 71 -17.50 -3.32 -0.01
C VAL A 71 -18.61 -3.24 -1.04
N THR A 72 -18.27 -3.54 -2.30
CA THR A 72 -19.24 -3.60 -3.41
C THR A 72 -19.17 -4.98 -4.05
N ALA A 73 -20.25 -5.71 -4.01
CA ALA A 73 -20.41 -6.98 -4.73
C ALA A 73 -21.36 -6.81 -5.91
N ARG A 74 -20.99 -7.38 -7.05
CA ARG A 74 -21.81 -7.38 -8.25
C ARG A 74 -22.19 -8.80 -8.64
N ALA A 75 -23.46 -9.04 -8.90
CA ALA A 75 -23.94 -10.31 -9.39
C ALA A 75 -23.82 -10.40 -10.91
N GLY A 76 -23.48 -11.59 -11.40
CA GLY A 76 -23.72 -11.94 -12.79
C GLY A 76 -25.22 -12.11 -13.04
N GLY A 77 -25.72 -11.65 -14.21
CA GLY A 77 -27.13 -11.84 -14.56
C GLY A 77 -28.16 -11.03 -13.75
N GLY A 78 -27.75 -10.04 -12.94
CA GLY A 78 -28.69 -9.17 -12.22
C GLY A 78 -29.36 -9.84 -11.03
N ALA A 79 -28.82 -10.92 -10.47
CA ALA A 79 -29.38 -11.60 -9.30
C ALA A 79 -29.52 -10.66 -8.10
N ARG A 80 -30.48 -10.93 -7.23
CA ARG A 80 -30.71 -10.20 -6.00
C ARG A 80 -29.68 -10.64 -4.97
N LEU A 81 -28.81 -9.71 -4.58
CA LEU A 81 -27.79 -9.91 -3.53
C LEU A 81 -28.30 -9.41 -2.18
N TRP A 82 -27.78 -10.04 -1.15
CA TRP A 82 -27.98 -9.70 0.24
C TRP A 82 -26.62 -9.67 0.94
N ALA A 83 -26.46 -8.78 1.92
CA ALA A 83 -25.27 -8.65 2.73
C ALA A 83 -25.68 -8.45 4.19
N GLY A 84 -25.03 -9.13 5.12
CA GLY A 84 -25.25 -9.01 6.56
C GLY A 84 -23.95 -8.87 7.31
N LEU A 85 -23.96 -8.03 8.36
CA LEU A 85 -22.87 -7.89 9.33
C LEU A 85 -23.25 -8.65 10.60
N ALA A 86 -22.31 -9.45 11.09
CA ALA A 86 -22.47 -10.20 12.35
C ALA A 86 -21.11 -10.35 13.05
N THR A 87 -21.14 -10.84 14.29
CA THR A 87 -19.88 -11.26 14.95
C THR A 87 -19.19 -12.35 14.13
N PRO A 88 -17.86 -12.47 14.17
CA PRO A 88 -17.16 -13.51 13.42
C PRO A 88 -17.64 -14.93 13.74
N SER A 89 -17.91 -15.20 15.02
CA SER A 89 -18.41 -16.51 15.48
C SER A 89 -19.78 -16.85 14.90
N ASP A 90 -20.69 -15.90 14.86
CA ASP A 90 -22.04 -16.11 14.35
C ASP A 90 -22.04 -16.25 12.82
N ALA A 91 -21.27 -15.38 12.14
CA ALA A 91 -21.07 -15.48 10.71
C ALA A 91 -20.49 -16.84 10.29
N ASP A 92 -19.45 -17.31 10.99
CA ASP A 92 -18.84 -18.59 10.70
C ASP A 92 -19.79 -19.77 11.01
N ALA A 93 -20.51 -19.71 12.14
CA ALA A 93 -21.42 -20.79 12.54
C ALA A 93 -22.54 -20.99 11.50
N ILE A 94 -23.14 -19.91 11.00
CA ILE A 94 -24.27 -20.02 10.06
C ILE A 94 -23.83 -20.51 8.67
N VAL A 95 -22.61 -20.25 8.23
CA VAL A 95 -22.10 -20.64 6.91
C VAL A 95 -21.11 -21.80 6.95
N VAL A 96 -20.95 -22.49 8.10
CA VAL A 96 -19.89 -23.50 8.30
C VAL A 96 -19.93 -24.62 7.26
N ALA A 97 -21.11 -25.09 6.89
CA ALA A 97 -21.30 -26.17 5.91
C ALA A 97 -21.41 -25.67 4.45
N ALA A 98 -21.67 -24.39 4.24
CA ALA A 98 -21.89 -23.82 2.93
C ALA A 98 -20.60 -23.77 2.10
N ALA A 99 -20.75 -23.90 0.78
CA ALA A 99 -19.70 -23.53 -0.16
C ALA A 99 -19.41 -22.04 0.03
N ARG A 100 -18.21 -21.71 0.53
CA ARG A 100 -17.86 -20.31 0.88
C ARG A 100 -16.51 -19.87 0.32
N THR A 101 -16.42 -18.63 -0.02
CA THR A 101 -15.18 -17.94 -0.36
C THR A 101 -14.89 -16.93 0.75
N THR A 102 -13.88 -17.19 1.57
CA THR A 102 -13.44 -16.30 2.65
C THR A 102 -12.38 -15.36 2.12
N VAL A 103 -12.58 -14.07 2.31
CA VAL A 103 -11.57 -13.03 2.03
C VAL A 103 -10.74 -12.82 3.29
N THR A 104 -9.46 -13.20 3.21
CA THR A 104 -8.52 -13.22 4.35
C THR A 104 -7.48 -12.12 4.31
N GLY A 105 -7.39 -11.38 3.20
CA GLY A 105 -6.38 -10.34 3.04
C GLY A 105 -6.56 -9.48 1.80
N ALA A 106 -5.71 -8.45 1.72
CA ALA A 106 -5.58 -7.58 0.57
C ALA A 106 -4.09 -7.46 0.19
N GLN A 107 -3.77 -7.70 -1.07
CA GLN A 107 -2.42 -7.67 -1.61
C GLN A 107 -2.21 -6.39 -2.42
N VAL A 108 -1.33 -5.51 -1.95
CA VAL A 108 -1.05 -4.21 -2.57
C VAL A 108 -0.31 -4.35 -3.89
N SER A 109 0.60 -5.31 -4.04
CA SER A 109 1.39 -5.50 -5.27
C SER A 109 0.53 -5.77 -6.51
N GLY A 110 -0.63 -6.43 -6.33
CA GLY A 110 -1.57 -6.75 -7.42
C GLY A 110 -2.94 -6.08 -7.29
N TRP A 111 -3.18 -5.29 -6.25
CA TRP A 111 -4.47 -4.66 -5.94
C TRP A 111 -5.61 -5.68 -5.92
N ARG A 112 -5.33 -6.86 -5.33
CA ARG A 112 -6.23 -8.00 -5.27
C ARG A 112 -6.56 -8.39 -3.85
N LEU A 113 -7.75 -8.95 -3.66
CA LEU A 113 -8.12 -9.60 -2.41
C LEU A 113 -7.60 -11.05 -2.42
N THR A 114 -7.06 -11.48 -1.29
CA THR A 114 -6.67 -12.87 -1.07
C THR A 114 -7.90 -13.63 -0.60
N THR A 115 -8.17 -14.78 -1.21
CA THR A 115 -9.35 -15.58 -0.93
C THR A 115 -8.99 -17.04 -0.70
N THR A 116 -9.76 -17.71 0.17
CA THR A 116 -9.73 -19.15 0.39
C THR A 116 -11.13 -19.71 0.20
N SER A 117 -11.28 -20.82 -0.53
CA SER A 117 -12.57 -21.45 -0.75
C SER A 117 -12.64 -22.74 0.08
N THR A 118 -13.73 -22.92 0.81
CA THR A 118 -13.99 -24.08 1.68
C THR A 118 -15.48 -24.44 1.64
N GLY A 119 -15.80 -25.65 2.11
CA GLY A 119 -17.18 -26.13 2.14
C GLY A 119 -17.72 -26.51 0.77
N SER A 120 -18.82 -27.23 0.74
CA SER A 120 -19.47 -27.69 -0.49
C SER A 120 -21.00 -27.76 -0.37
N GLY A 121 -21.55 -27.45 0.82
CA GLY A 121 -22.99 -27.47 1.08
C GLY A 121 -23.70 -26.23 0.55
N GLU A 122 -25.00 -26.29 0.56
CA GLU A 122 -25.87 -25.14 0.29
C GLU A 122 -25.88 -24.17 1.48
N ALA A 123 -26.05 -22.90 1.20
CA ALA A 123 -26.21 -21.91 2.27
C ALA A 123 -27.64 -22.00 2.85
N PRO A 124 -27.80 -21.83 4.16
CA PRO A 124 -29.12 -21.69 4.76
C PRO A 124 -29.76 -20.36 4.31
N PRO A 125 -31.08 -20.18 4.55
CA PRO A 125 -31.74 -18.87 4.30
C PRO A 125 -31.22 -17.82 5.27
N LEU A 126 -30.22 -17.07 4.83
CA LEU A 126 -29.48 -16.09 5.65
C LEU A 126 -30.33 -14.88 6.05
N GLY A 127 -31.21 -14.43 5.17
CA GLY A 127 -32.01 -13.22 5.40
C GLY A 127 -33.06 -13.34 6.51
N SER A 128 -33.37 -14.56 6.98
CA SER A 128 -34.32 -14.82 8.07
C SER A 128 -33.68 -15.04 9.44
N ALA A 129 -32.34 -15.13 9.50
CA ALA A 129 -31.63 -15.33 10.75
C ALA A 129 -31.56 -14.04 11.58
N ASP A 130 -31.78 -14.13 12.87
CA ASP A 130 -31.81 -13.01 13.82
C ASP A 130 -30.44 -12.83 14.52
N LEU A 131 -29.37 -12.84 13.71
CA LEU A 131 -27.99 -12.66 14.21
C LEU A 131 -27.30 -11.45 13.57
N TRP A 132 -27.95 -10.81 12.60
CA TRP A 132 -27.36 -9.76 11.83
C TRP A 132 -27.53 -8.39 12.49
N HIS A 133 -26.45 -7.70 12.80
CA HIS A 133 -26.47 -6.35 13.35
C HIS A 133 -26.94 -5.32 12.30
N ALA A 134 -26.59 -5.54 11.04
CA ALA A 134 -27.04 -4.73 9.92
C ALA A 134 -27.17 -5.58 8.66
N THR A 135 -28.17 -5.26 7.85
CA THR A 135 -28.39 -5.97 6.58
C THR A 135 -28.62 -4.98 5.44
N LYS A 136 -28.26 -5.39 4.24
CA LYS A 136 -28.50 -4.63 3.02
C LYS A 136 -28.77 -5.55 1.85
N ALA A 137 -29.74 -5.20 1.01
CA ALA A 137 -30.04 -5.93 -0.21
C ALA A 137 -29.96 -5.03 -1.43
N GLY A 138 -29.73 -5.64 -2.60
CA GLY A 138 -29.68 -4.90 -3.85
C GLY A 138 -29.79 -5.85 -5.05
N THR A 139 -30.38 -5.39 -6.14
CA THR A 139 -30.49 -6.15 -7.40
C THR A 139 -29.26 -5.87 -8.27
N GLY A 140 -28.58 -6.91 -8.69
CA GLY A 140 -27.36 -6.84 -9.50
C GLY A 140 -26.13 -6.31 -8.75
N THR A 141 -26.32 -5.46 -7.73
CA THR A 141 -25.21 -4.88 -6.94
C THR A 141 -25.68 -4.62 -5.52
N VAL A 142 -24.85 -5.03 -4.56
CA VAL A 142 -24.96 -4.60 -3.16
C VAL A 142 -23.71 -3.84 -2.77
N ARG A 143 -23.89 -2.72 -2.04
CA ARG A 143 -22.79 -1.89 -1.52
C ARG A 143 -23.00 -1.66 -0.04
N VAL A 144 -22.02 -2.02 0.77
CA VAL A 144 -22.02 -1.86 2.22
C VAL A 144 -20.80 -1.03 2.62
N THR A 145 -20.99 -0.04 3.47
CA THR A 145 -19.89 0.67 4.12
C THR A 145 -19.81 0.18 5.55
N VAL A 146 -18.66 -0.33 5.95
CA VAL A 146 -18.42 -0.92 7.27
C VAL A 146 -17.51 0.02 8.05
N HIS A 147 -17.94 0.36 9.26
CA HIS A 147 -17.20 1.12 10.25
C HIS A 147 -16.94 0.19 11.43
N GLN A 148 -15.71 -0.27 11.59
CA GLN A 148 -15.36 -1.15 12.71
C GLN A 148 -14.66 -0.35 13.80
N ALA A 149 -15.44 0.41 14.57
CA ALA A 149 -14.88 1.23 15.65
C ALA A 149 -14.70 0.43 16.96
N ASP A 150 -15.65 -0.44 17.33
CA ASP A 150 -15.75 -0.95 18.68
C ASP A 150 -15.69 -2.49 18.81
N ALA A 151 -16.13 -3.23 17.80
CA ALA A 151 -16.09 -4.69 17.81
C ALA A 151 -15.77 -5.24 16.42
N PRO A 152 -14.98 -6.32 16.34
CA PRO A 152 -14.69 -6.97 15.07
C PRO A 152 -15.96 -7.64 14.53
N GLU A 153 -16.35 -7.30 13.31
CA GLU A 153 -17.48 -7.89 12.59
C GLU A 153 -17.01 -8.54 11.28
N SER A 154 -17.74 -9.57 10.88
CA SER A 154 -17.62 -10.21 9.56
C SER A 154 -18.78 -9.76 8.67
N LEU A 155 -18.47 -9.54 7.38
CA LEU A 155 -19.48 -9.25 6.36
C LEU A 155 -19.73 -10.50 5.53
N VAL A 156 -20.99 -10.96 5.51
CA VAL A 156 -21.43 -12.09 4.69
C VAL A 156 -22.23 -11.56 3.51
N ILE A 157 -21.92 -12.04 2.30
CA ILE A 157 -22.60 -11.65 1.05
C ILE A 157 -23.08 -12.92 0.34
N ALA A 158 -24.36 -12.97 0.04
CA ALA A 158 -25.02 -14.09 -0.62
C ALA A 158 -26.35 -13.64 -1.24
N THR A 159 -27.23 -14.59 -1.56
CA THR A 159 -28.66 -14.31 -1.71
C THR A 159 -29.37 -14.45 -0.36
N ALA A 160 -30.50 -13.78 -0.17
CA ALA A 160 -31.21 -13.81 1.10
C ALA A 160 -31.81 -15.19 1.44
N ASP A 161 -32.16 -15.94 0.43
CA ASP A 161 -32.74 -17.28 0.50
C ASP A 161 -31.69 -18.42 0.50
N GLY A 162 -30.42 -18.06 0.42
CA GLY A 162 -29.31 -19.03 0.35
C GLY A 162 -29.09 -19.64 -1.03
N ALA A 163 -29.87 -19.27 -2.04
CA ALA A 163 -29.68 -19.78 -3.40
C ALA A 163 -28.27 -19.42 -3.93
N PRO A 164 -27.64 -20.31 -4.73
CA PRO A 164 -26.32 -20.05 -5.29
C PRO A 164 -26.30 -18.77 -6.11
N ALA A 165 -25.41 -17.82 -5.77
CA ALA A 165 -25.20 -16.62 -6.55
C ALA A 165 -23.81 -16.63 -7.19
N THR A 166 -23.75 -16.24 -8.47
CA THR A 166 -22.45 -16.03 -9.13
C THR A 166 -22.10 -14.55 -9.05
N LEU A 167 -21.12 -14.23 -8.23
CA LEU A 167 -20.57 -12.89 -8.19
C LEU A 167 -19.62 -12.68 -9.36
N SER A 168 -19.89 -11.64 -10.16
CA SER A 168 -18.99 -11.24 -11.25
C SER A 168 -17.76 -10.51 -10.73
N SER A 169 -17.91 -9.74 -9.63
CA SER A 169 -16.81 -9.08 -8.95
C SER A 169 -17.14 -8.76 -7.50
N LEU A 170 -16.11 -8.77 -6.67
CA LEU A 170 -16.10 -8.24 -5.32
C LEU A 170 -15.02 -7.15 -5.27
N THR A 171 -15.39 -5.96 -4.82
CA THR A 171 -14.48 -4.82 -4.73
C THR A 171 -14.51 -4.27 -3.31
N LEU A 172 -13.34 -4.08 -2.73
CA LEU A 172 -13.13 -3.42 -1.45
C LEU A 172 -12.43 -2.10 -1.71
N THR A 173 -13.02 -1.01 -1.22
CA THR A 173 -12.53 0.35 -1.42
C THR A 173 -12.30 1.01 -0.07
N VAL A 174 -11.10 1.56 0.11
CA VAL A 174 -10.71 2.35 1.29
C VAL A 174 -10.29 3.73 0.81
N HIS A 175 -10.77 4.75 1.48
CA HIS A 175 -10.41 6.13 1.16
C HIS A 175 -9.66 6.75 2.33
N ARG A 176 -8.42 7.20 2.07
CA ARG A 176 -7.62 7.94 3.07
C ARG A 176 -6.78 9.02 2.38
N SER A 177 -7.19 10.25 2.56
CA SER A 177 -6.54 11.42 1.92
C SER A 177 -5.06 11.60 2.30
N THR A 178 -4.68 11.19 3.52
CA THR A 178 -3.29 11.27 3.99
C THR A 178 -2.31 10.42 3.17
N TRP A 179 -2.78 9.35 2.53
CA TRP A 179 -1.92 8.50 1.69
C TRP A 179 -1.36 9.23 0.46
N VAL A 180 -2.17 10.12 -0.15
CA VAL A 180 -1.70 10.94 -1.27
C VAL A 180 -0.58 11.87 -0.83
N PHE A 181 -0.79 12.55 0.31
CA PHE A 181 0.23 13.44 0.86
C PHE A 181 1.53 12.69 1.16
N GLN A 182 1.44 11.52 1.79
CA GLN A 182 2.61 10.69 2.11
C GLN A 182 3.35 10.22 0.85
N SER A 183 2.62 9.80 -0.19
CA SER A 183 3.23 9.34 -1.45
C SER A 183 3.91 10.47 -2.21
N LEU A 184 3.30 11.65 -2.25
CA LEU A 184 3.88 12.85 -2.87
C LEU A 184 5.12 13.33 -2.10
N LEU A 185 5.03 13.35 -0.76
CA LEU A 185 6.18 13.70 0.09
C LEU A 185 7.35 12.73 -0.12
N GLY A 186 7.07 11.42 -0.16
CA GLY A 186 8.07 10.40 -0.46
C GLY A 186 8.73 10.60 -1.83
N ALA A 187 7.95 10.90 -2.86
CA ALA A 187 8.46 11.20 -4.20
C ALA A 187 9.33 12.47 -4.20
N LEU A 188 8.91 13.53 -3.52
CA LEU A 188 9.67 14.79 -3.42
C LEU A 188 11.00 14.60 -2.68
N VAL A 189 10.97 13.94 -1.54
CA VAL A 189 12.19 13.61 -0.77
C VAL A 189 13.13 12.75 -1.61
N GLY A 190 12.58 11.76 -2.32
CA GLY A 190 13.34 10.93 -3.25
C GLY A 190 14.01 11.75 -4.36
N LEU A 191 13.29 12.68 -4.96
CA LEU A 191 13.82 13.57 -6.00
C LEU A 191 14.96 14.44 -5.48
N ILE A 192 14.79 15.04 -4.31
CA ILE A 192 15.83 15.87 -3.66
C ILE A 192 17.07 15.03 -3.36
N ALA A 193 16.89 13.81 -2.84
CA ALA A 193 18.01 12.91 -2.52
C ALA A 193 18.78 12.50 -3.78
N VAL A 194 18.10 12.20 -4.89
CA VAL A 194 18.72 11.90 -6.18
C VAL A 194 19.51 13.11 -6.68
N ALA A 195 18.90 14.31 -6.68
CA ALA A 195 19.57 15.52 -7.14
C ALA A 195 20.82 15.84 -6.31
N ALA A 196 20.72 15.76 -4.98
CA ALA A 196 21.84 15.99 -4.07
C ALA A 196 22.94 14.94 -4.25
N GLY A 197 22.58 13.66 -4.39
CA GLY A 197 23.53 12.58 -4.63
C GLY A 197 24.30 12.74 -5.94
N ILE A 198 23.60 13.02 -7.04
CA ILE A 198 24.23 13.25 -8.35
C ILE A 198 25.11 14.52 -8.33
N ALA A 199 24.62 15.63 -7.79
CA ALA A 199 25.38 16.87 -7.69
C ALA A 199 26.66 16.68 -6.85
N GLY A 200 26.55 15.96 -5.72
CA GLY A 200 27.70 15.65 -4.87
C GLY A 200 28.73 14.78 -5.56
N LEU A 201 28.31 13.73 -6.29
CA LEU A 201 29.22 12.87 -7.08
C LEU A 201 29.92 13.67 -8.19
N TRP A 202 29.19 14.58 -8.85
CA TRP A 202 29.74 15.43 -9.91
C TRP A 202 30.79 16.42 -9.38
N GLN A 203 30.54 17.06 -8.22
CA GLN A 203 31.51 17.92 -7.57
C GLN A 203 32.80 17.19 -7.17
N LEU A 204 32.68 15.94 -6.69
CA LEU A 204 33.85 15.12 -6.38
C LEU A 204 34.69 14.74 -7.61
N ARG A 205 34.09 14.68 -8.81
CA ARG A 205 34.80 14.44 -10.08
C ARG A 205 35.51 15.72 -10.60
N ARG A 206 34.94 16.90 -10.32
CA ARG A 206 35.47 18.18 -10.82
C ARG A 206 36.56 18.82 -9.96
N ARG A 207 36.88 18.26 -8.78
CA ARG A 207 38.02 18.76 -7.99
C ARG A 207 39.31 18.49 -8.73
N PRO A 208 39.97 19.51 -9.34
CA PRO A 208 41.26 19.30 -9.95
C PRO A 208 42.25 18.88 -8.86
N ALA A 209 43.13 17.93 -9.19
CA ALA A 209 44.24 17.60 -8.33
C ALA A 209 45.04 18.89 -8.05
N ARG A 210 45.06 19.29 -6.76
CA ARG A 210 45.97 20.36 -6.34
C ARG A 210 47.34 19.94 -6.72
N SER A 211 47.98 20.63 -7.68
CA SER A 211 49.40 20.44 -8.01
C SER A 211 50.22 20.68 -6.74
N PRO A 212 50.96 19.70 -6.26
CA PRO A 212 51.91 19.95 -5.18
C PRO A 212 53.12 20.69 -5.78
N GLY A 213 53.37 21.90 -5.25
CA GLY A 213 54.66 22.50 -5.39
C GLY A 213 54.83 23.55 -6.49
N ALA A 214 54.52 24.77 -6.17
CA ALA A 214 55.39 25.91 -6.58
C ALA A 214 56.25 26.22 -5.35
N GLU A 215 57.43 25.64 -5.27
CA GLU A 215 58.45 26.11 -4.34
C GLU A 215 58.75 27.57 -4.69
N PRO A 216 58.81 28.51 -3.73
CA PRO A 216 59.27 29.84 -3.97
C PRO A 216 60.78 29.79 -4.27
N HIS A 217 61.12 30.09 -5.49
CA HIS A 217 62.50 30.30 -5.90
C HIS A 217 63.06 31.45 -5.05
N GLY A 218 63.91 31.13 -4.08
CA GLY A 218 64.64 32.11 -3.28
C GLY A 218 65.71 32.80 -4.16
N ASP A 219 65.46 34.04 -4.43
CA ASP A 219 66.45 34.96 -4.98
C ASP A 219 67.61 35.11 -3.98
N ARG A 220 68.73 34.46 -4.32
CA ARG A 220 70.04 34.76 -3.68
C ARG A 220 70.60 36.03 -4.26
N HIS A 221 70.36 37.14 -3.58
CA HIS A 221 71.18 38.33 -3.79
C HIS A 221 72.62 38.02 -3.41
N THR A 222 73.51 37.92 -4.36
CA THR A 222 74.96 37.99 -4.18
C THR A 222 75.36 39.45 -4.08
N GLU A 223 75.57 39.89 -2.87
CA GLU A 223 76.28 41.14 -2.59
C GLU A 223 77.76 40.98 -2.98
N GLY A 224 78.14 41.64 -4.06
CA GLY A 224 79.54 41.77 -4.43
C GLY A 224 80.19 42.89 -3.66
N VAL A 225 81.17 42.54 -2.86
CA VAL A 225 82.11 43.45 -2.20
C VAL A 225 83.13 43.93 -3.25
N ALA A 226 83.24 45.22 -3.48
CA ALA A 226 84.32 45.87 -4.12
C ALA A 226 85.24 46.52 -3.09
N ALA A 227 86.51 46.19 -3.23
CA ALA A 227 87.63 46.88 -2.58
C ALA A 227 88.12 48.03 -3.41
#